data_e5a8b94fcc0643cd5b1575362c708996
#
_entry.id   e5a8b94fcc0643cd5b1575362c708996
#
_cell.length_a   1.000
_cell.length_b   1.000
_cell.length_c   1.000
_cell.angle_alpha   90.00
_cell.angle_beta   90.00
_cell.angle_gamma   90.00
#
_symmetry.space_group_name_H-M   'P 1'
#
loop_
_entity.id
_entity.type
_entity.pdbx_description
1 polymer ?
#
loop_
_entity_poly.entity_id
_entity_poly.type
_entity_poly.pdbx_seq_one_letter_code
_entity_poly.pdbx_strand_id
1 'polypeptide(L)'
;MPHHKSIMPKGASLLWIAAVVLYSTAALAQSAKDGCGTTRVIPLAAEEPPAKIVTYPPLAEPLASRGVAIIEYCVQNLHLVPVFGPNALAVSPRVGHIHVTVDDASWVWADASGQPIILMGLLPGPHKVLIELADANHRILDRSLVTFVVPEKNVAEKP
;
A
#
# COMPACT_ATOMS: atom_id res chain seq x y z
N MET A 1 -65.75 -63.25 0.66
CA MET A 1 -64.87 -62.48 1.55
C MET A 1 -63.59 -62.15 0.80
N PRO A 2 -63.37 -60.94 0.37
CA PRO A 2 -62.14 -60.58 -0.27
C PRO A 2 -61.24 -59.86 0.70
N HIS A 3 -59.97 -60.27 0.69
CA HIS A 3 -58.87 -59.68 1.45
C HIS A 3 -58.42 -58.37 0.83
N HIS A 4 -58.48 -57.31 1.58
CA HIS A 4 -57.97 -56.00 1.22
C HIS A 4 -56.45 -55.95 1.55
N LYS A 5 -55.62 -55.96 0.51
CA LYS A 5 -54.16 -55.72 0.64
C LYS A 5 -53.90 -54.22 0.62
N SER A 6 -53.48 -53.72 1.77
CA SER A 6 -52.94 -52.35 1.89
C SER A 6 -51.58 -52.26 1.22
N ILE A 7 -51.41 -51.35 0.25
CA ILE A 7 -50.16 -51.02 -0.41
C ILE A 7 -49.60 -49.74 0.25
N MET A 8 -48.49 -49.89 0.98
CA MET A 8 -47.70 -48.74 1.47
C MET A 8 -46.91 -48.12 0.33
N PRO A 9 -46.86 -46.79 0.17
CA PRO A 9 -45.96 -46.19 -0.74
C PRO A 9 -44.54 -46.11 -0.13
N LYS A 10 -43.58 -46.62 -0.90
CA LYS A 10 -42.15 -46.55 -0.58
C LYS A 10 -41.58 -45.16 -0.84
N GLY A 11 -40.92 -44.64 0.17
CA GLY A 11 -39.68 -43.89 0.07
C GLY A 11 -39.67 -42.61 -0.76
N ALA A 12 -39.95 -41.47 -0.14
CA ALA A 12 -39.46 -40.19 -0.61
C ALA A 12 -38.05 -39.99 -0.04
N SER A 13 -37.04 -40.17 -0.87
CA SER A 13 -35.67 -39.78 -0.58
C SER A 13 -35.55 -38.25 -0.55
N LEU A 14 -35.42 -37.68 0.64
CA LEU A 14 -35.03 -36.31 0.82
C LEU A 14 -33.53 -36.17 0.41
N LEU A 15 -33.32 -35.66 -0.80
CA LEU A 15 -32.03 -35.14 -1.20
C LEU A 15 -31.73 -33.85 -0.45
N TRP A 16 -30.91 -33.93 0.59
CA TRP A 16 -30.29 -32.77 1.21
C TRP A 16 -29.25 -32.21 0.26
N ILE A 17 -29.60 -31.13 -0.42
CA ILE A 17 -28.64 -30.31 -1.19
C ILE A 17 -27.90 -29.51 -0.12
N ALA A 18 -26.71 -29.98 0.24
CA ALA A 18 -25.76 -29.19 0.98
C ALA A 18 -25.27 -28.03 0.07
N ALA A 19 -25.87 -26.86 0.25
CA ALA A 19 -25.34 -25.64 -0.33
C ALA A 19 -24.03 -25.31 0.37
N VAL A 20 -22.91 -25.68 -0.26
CA VAL A 20 -21.58 -25.22 0.14
C VAL A 20 -21.49 -23.75 -0.22
N VAL A 21 -21.70 -22.90 0.76
CA VAL A 21 -21.45 -21.47 0.63
C VAL A 21 -19.94 -21.29 0.65
N LEU A 22 -19.35 -21.18 -0.54
CA LEU A 22 -17.99 -20.73 -0.74
C LEU A 22 -17.91 -19.24 -0.36
N TYR A 23 -17.63 -18.98 0.90
CA TYR A 23 -17.22 -17.65 1.33
C TYR A 23 -15.84 -17.38 0.74
N SER A 24 -15.84 -16.56 -0.31
CA SER A 24 -14.62 -16.06 -0.92
C SER A 24 -13.84 -15.26 0.12
N THR A 25 -12.70 -15.79 0.55
CA THR A 25 -11.74 -15.13 1.45
C THR A 25 -10.97 -13.98 0.78
N ALA A 26 -11.48 -13.44 -0.33
CA ALA A 26 -10.88 -12.30 -1.03
C ALA A 26 -11.01 -10.95 -0.31
N ALA A 27 -11.77 -10.88 0.80
CA ALA A 27 -12.05 -9.61 1.49
C ALA A 27 -10.92 -9.11 2.42
N LEU A 28 -9.90 -9.92 2.72
CA LEU A 28 -8.86 -9.54 3.67
C LEU A 28 -7.66 -8.82 3.04
N ALA A 29 -7.50 -8.85 1.72
CA ALA A 29 -6.39 -8.18 1.05
C ALA A 29 -6.68 -6.70 0.72
N GLN A 30 -7.92 -6.25 0.76
CA GLN A 30 -8.30 -4.87 0.47
C GLN A 30 -8.23 -3.93 1.68
N SER A 31 -8.26 -4.47 2.89
CA SER A 31 -8.34 -3.67 4.12
C SER A 31 -7.09 -2.82 4.42
N ALA A 32 -5.94 -3.13 3.83
CA ALA A 32 -4.71 -2.35 4.04
C ALA A 32 -4.64 -1.09 3.15
N LYS A 33 -5.38 -1.06 2.04
CA LYS A 33 -5.43 0.11 1.14
C LYS A 33 -6.57 1.10 1.48
N ASP A 34 -7.59 0.67 2.19
CA ASP A 34 -8.77 1.50 2.48
C ASP A 34 -8.48 2.69 3.43
N GLY A 35 -7.33 2.70 4.10
CA GLY A 35 -6.86 3.83 4.89
C GLY A 35 -5.90 4.77 4.17
N CYS A 36 -5.46 4.40 2.95
CA CYS A 36 -4.51 5.15 2.17
C CYS A 36 -5.22 6.13 1.22
N GLY A 37 -4.84 7.40 1.29
CA GLY A 37 -5.34 8.44 0.38
C GLY A 37 -6.72 9.00 0.70
N THR A 38 -7.38 8.55 1.76
CA THR A 38 -8.61 9.18 2.24
C THR A 38 -8.25 10.34 3.18
N THR A 39 -8.04 11.50 2.62
CA THR A 39 -7.99 12.69 3.44
C THR A 39 -9.40 13.01 3.86
N ARG A 40 -9.63 12.84 5.14
CA ARG A 40 -10.90 13.15 5.74
C ARG A 40 -11.10 14.67 5.72
N VAL A 41 -12.18 15.14 5.12
CA VAL A 41 -12.56 16.55 5.24
C VAL A 41 -13.00 16.77 6.67
N ILE A 42 -12.31 17.65 7.38
CA ILE A 42 -12.62 18.04 8.76
C ILE A 42 -12.96 19.53 8.79
N PRO A 43 -13.83 19.97 9.71
CA PRO A 43 -14.09 21.40 9.91
C PRO A 43 -12.80 22.15 10.22
N LEU A 44 -12.62 23.34 9.67
CA LEU A 44 -11.46 24.23 9.89
C LEU A 44 -11.16 24.53 11.36
N ALA A 45 -12.15 24.40 12.25
CA ALA A 45 -11.99 24.60 13.68
C ALA A 45 -11.53 23.35 14.45
N ALA A 46 -11.41 22.20 13.80
CA ALA A 46 -10.96 20.95 14.42
C ALA A 46 -9.45 20.79 14.26
N GLU A 47 -8.81 20.26 15.29
CA GLU A 47 -7.41 19.86 15.21
C GLU A 47 -7.27 18.68 14.21
N GLU A 48 -6.39 18.83 13.24
CA GLU A 48 -6.14 17.78 12.28
C GLU A 48 -5.36 16.63 12.93
N PRO A 49 -5.74 15.37 12.67
CA PRO A 49 -4.99 14.23 13.18
C PRO A 49 -3.54 14.25 12.64
N PRO A 50 -2.60 13.60 13.35
CA PRO A 50 -1.21 13.55 12.91
C PRO A 50 -1.09 12.98 11.49
N ALA A 51 -0.29 13.64 10.66
CA ALA A 51 0.07 13.12 9.35
C ALA A 51 0.97 11.89 9.52
N LYS A 52 0.78 10.86 8.67
CA LYS A 52 1.57 9.63 8.71
C LYS A 52 1.95 9.19 7.32
N ILE A 53 3.14 8.59 7.22
CA ILE A 53 3.58 7.85 6.04
C ILE A 53 3.72 6.37 6.37
N VAL A 54 3.18 5.53 5.50
CA VAL A 54 3.33 4.07 5.56
C VAL A 54 4.01 3.64 4.27
N THR A 55 5.10 2.90 4.38
CA THR A 55 5.87 2.39 3.24
C THR A 55 5.81 0.88 3.20
N TYR A 56 5.99 0.32 2.00
CA TYR A 56 6.03 -1.11 1.77
C TYR A 56 7.43 -1.51 1.28
N PRO A 57 7.82 -2.78 1.46
CA PRO A 57 9.03 -3.30 0.84
C PRO A 57 8.97 -3.10 -0.69
N PRO A 58 10.12 -2.98 -1.38
CA PRO A 58 10.14 -2.92 -2.84
C PRO A 58 9.45 -4.13 -3.44
N LEU A 59 8.79 -3.94 -4.59
CA LEU A 59 8.17 -5.02 -5.32
C LEU A 59 9.20 -6.09 -5.68
N ALA A 60 8.93 -7.33 -5.28
CA ALA A 60 9.91 -8.42 -5.32
C ALA A 60 10.35 -8.76 -6.75
N GLU A 61 9.40 -8.82 -7.71
CA GLU A 61 9.73 -9.20 -9.10
C GLU A 61 10.65 -8.19 -9.80
N PRO A 62 10.32 -6.87 -9.87
CA PRO A 62 11.22 -5.90 -10.51
C PRO A 62 12.59 -5.81 -9.83
N LEU A 63 12.65 -5.98 -8.51
CA LEU A 63 13.89 -5.98 -7.77
C LEU A 63 14.75 -7.18 -8.13
N ALA A 64 14.16 -8.40 -8.12
CA ALA A 64 14.89 -9.63 -8.41
C ALA A 64 15.33 -9.75 -9.87
N SER A 65 14.47 -9.38 -10.82
CA SER A 65 14.75 -9.59 -12.26
C SER A 65 15.57 -8.48 -12.90
N ARG A 66 15.42 -7.23 -12.44
CA ARG A 66 15.98 -6.05 -13.09
C ARG A 66 16.87 -5.20 -12.18
N GLY A 67 16.85 -5.43 -10.87
CA GLY A 67 17.49 -4.55 -9.89
C GLY A 67 16.80 -3.19 -9.80
N VAL A 68 15.49 -3.15 -10.07
CA VAL A 68 14.67 -1.94 -9.97
C VAL A 68 13.88 -2.00 -8.68
N ALA A 69 14.14 -1.06 -7.78
CA ALA A 69 13.37 -0.94 -6.55
C ALA A 69 12.17 -0.04 -6.80
N ILE A 70 10.97 -0.61 -6.73
CA ILE A 70 9.70 0.11 -6.78
C ILE A 70 9.10 0.06 -5.38
N ILE A 71 9.10 1.20 -4.69
CA ILE A 71 8.63 1.34 -3.31
C ILE A 71 7.26 2.01 -3.34
N GLU A 72 6.25 1.26 -2.99
CA GLU A 72 4.92 1.80 -2.77
C GLU A 72 4.84 2.43 -1.38
N TYR A 73 4.08 3.50 -1.27
CA TYR A 73 3.80 4.15 0.01
C TYR A 73 2.39 4.73 0.02
N CYS A 74 1.93 5.08 1.20
CA CYS A 74 0.72 5.87 1.35
C CYS A 74 0.85 6.90 2.46
N VAL A 75 0.09 7.99 2.32
CA VAL A 75 0.06 9.08 3.27
C VAL A 75 -1.34 9.20 3.86
N GLN A 76 -1.40 9.41 5.15
CA GLN A 76 -2.63 9.63 5.90
C GLN A 76 -2.64 11.05 6.48
N ASN A 77 -3.81 11.67 6.51
CA ASN A 77 -4.05 12.99 7.08
C ASN A 77 -3.19 14.13 6.49
N LEU A 78 -2.81 13.98 5.21
CA LEU A 78 -2.10 15.00 4.44
C LEU A 78 -2.32 14.73 2.94
N HIS A 79 -2.50 15.78 2.15
CA HIS A 79 -2.51 15.72 0.70
C HIS A 79 -1.13 16.01 0.14
N LEU A 80 -0.64 15.11 -0.70
CA LEU A 80 0.58 15.35 -1.47
C LEU A 80 0.25 16.27 -2.64
N VAL A 81 0.79 17.48 -2.60
CA VAL A 81 0.63 18.48 -3.67
C VAL A 81 1.90 19.33 -3.77
N PRO A 82 2.30 19.77 -4.97
CA PRO A 82 3.49 20.60 -5.17
C PRO A 82 3.22 22.06 -4.81
N VAL A 83 2.79 22.31 -3.59
CA VAL A 83 2.53 23.65 -3.03
C VAL A 83 3.44 23.87 -1.84
N PHE A 84 4.17 24.97 -1.84
CA PHE A 84 5.21 25.27 -0.89
C PHE A 84 5.01 26.66 -0.27
N GLY A 85 5.62 26.85 0.88
CA GLY A 85 5.68 28.12 1.57
C GLY A 85 4.66 28.27 2.72
N PRO A 86 4.86 29.30 3.56
CA PRO A 86 4.14 29.45 4.82
C PRO A 86 2.63 29.65 4.67
N ASN A 87 2.17 30.23 3.57
CA ASN A 87 0.73 30.45 3.34
C ASN A 87 -0.04 29.12 3.14
N ALA A 88 0.64 28.08 2.68
CA ALA A 88 0.02 26.76 2.50
C ALA A 88 -0.17 26.02 3.83
N LEU A 89 0.41 26.48 4.93
CA LEU A 89 0.20 25.89 6.25
C LEU A 89 -1.20 26.18 6.81
N ALA A 90 -1.90 27.18 6.29
CA ALA A 90 -3.24 27.55 6.72
C ALA A 90 -4.34 26.77 5.98
N VAL A 91 -3.97 25.84 5.10
CA VAL A 91 -4.93 25.05 4.31
C VAL A 91 -5.34 23.80 5.09
N SER A 92 -6.64 23.49 5.04
CA SER A 92 -7.19 22.21 5.54
C SER A 92 -8.03 21.56 4.43
N PRO A 93 -7.83 20.27 4.12
CA PRO A 93 -6.88 19.33 4.75
C PRO A 93 -5.42 19.75 4.51
N ARG A 94 -4.57 19.40 5.49
CA ARG A 94 -3.13 19.70 5.44
C ARG A 94 -2.49 19.24 4.13
N VAL A 95 -1.62 20.07 3.58
CA VAL A 95 -0.88 19.78 2.33
C VAL A 95 0.62 19.65 2.59
N GLY A 96 1.31 18.94 1.72
CA GLY A 96 2.76 18.73 1.83
C GLY A 96 3.31 17.84 0.73
N HIS A 97 4.49 17.31 0.97
CA HIS A 97 5.25 16.49 0.04
C HIS A 97 6.12 15.49 0.81
N ILE A 98 6.77 14.60 0.10
CA ILE A 98 7.79 13.73 0.69
C ILE A 98 9.19 14.20 0.30
N HIS A 99 10.14 13.97 1.20
CA HIS A 99 11.58 14.03 0.92
C HIS A 99 12.10 12.61 0.82
N VAL A 100 12.95 12.33 -0.15
CA VAL A 100 13.51 11.00 -0.37
C VAL A 100 15.03 11.10 -0.41
N THR A 101 15.69 10.29 0.44
CA THR A 101 17.14 10.16 0.49
C THR A 101 17.51 8.69 0.34
N VAL A 102 18.46 8.40 -0.57
CA VAL A 102 18.98 7.04 -0.81
C VAL A 102 20.39 6.94 -0.26
N ASP A 103 20.67 5.89 0.51
CA ASP A 103 22.00 5.52 1.02
C ASP A 103 22.77 6.67 1.71
N ASP A 104 22.05 7.47 2.50
CA ASP A 104 22.58 8.68 3.15
C ASP A 104 23.25 9.68 2.20
N ALA A 105 22.81 9.73 0.95
CA ALA A 105 23.30 10.72 0.00
C ALA A 105 23.18 12.14 0.58
N SER A 106 24.13 13.00 0.23
CA SER A 106 24.11 14.40 0.66
C SER A 106 23.02 15.23 0.00
N TRP A 107 22.33 14.68 -0.98
CA TRP A 107 21.21 15.29 -1.71
C TRP A 107 19.90 14.58 -1.38
N VAL A 108 18.85 15.33 -1.40
CA VAL A 108 17.48 14.90 -1.18
C VAL A 108 16.60 15.49 -2.27
N TRP A 109 15.61 14.75 -2.73
CA TRP A 109 14.60 15.34 -3.62
C TRP A 109 13.24 15.36 -2.95
N ALA A 110 12.43 16.34 -3.36
CA ALA A 110 11.04 16.42 -2.95
C ALA A 110 10.14 15.80 -4.02
N ASP A 111 9.14 15.03 -3.61
CA ASP A 111 8.13 14.46 -4.47
C ASP A 111 6.74 14.70 -3.89
N ALA A 112 5.83 15.14 -4.73
CA ALA A 112 4.43 15.38 -4.39
C ALA A 112 3.47 14.68 -5.37
N SER A 113 3.98 13.74 -6.16
CA SER A 113 3.21 13.04 -7.19
C SER A 113 2.24 12.02 -6.62
N GLY A 114 2.52 11.49 -5.43
CA GLY A 114 1.79 10.36 -4.87
C GLY A 114 2.03 9.04 -5.62
N GLN A 115 2.99 9.01 -6.56
CA GLN A 115 3.35 7.81 -7.30
C GLN A 115 4.40 6.99 -6.54
N PRO A 116 4.52 5.68 -6.81
CA PRO A 116 5.60 4.87 -6.24
C PRO A 116 6.98 5.45 -6.53
N ILE A 117 7.89 5.34 -5.57
CA ILE A 117 9.29 5.71 -5.75
C ILE A 117 9.97 4.63 -6.58
N ILE A 118 10.56 5.01 -7.71
CA ILE A 118 11.24 4.08 -8.63
C ILE A 118 12.72 4.42 -8.64
N LEU A 119 13.55 3.47 -8.18
CA LEU A 119 14.99 3.57 -8.14
C LEU A 119 15.60 2.58 -9.13
N MET A 120 16.41 3.10 -10.04
CA MET A 120 17.12 2.32 -11.06
C MET A 120 18.61 2.59 -10.99
N GLY A 121 19.41 1.59 -11.38
CA GLY A 121 20.86 1.74 -11.45
C GLY A 121 21.55 1.64 -10.10
N LEU A 122 20.88 1.18 -9.07
CA LEU A 122 21.52 0.80 -7.81
C LEU A 122 22.48 -0.37 -8.05
N LEU A 123 23.62 -0.34 -7.38
CA LEU A 123 24.59 -1.45 -7.42
C LEU A 123 24.02 -2.67 -6.66
N PRO A 124 24.46 -3.89 -6.97
CA PRO A 124 24.14 -5.03 -6.13
C PRO A 124 24.62 -4.82 -4.67
N GLY A 125 23.79 -5.20 -3.72
CA GLY A 125 24.10 -5.06 -2.31
C GLY A 125 22.99 -4.43 -1.48
N PRO A 126 23.25 -4.13 -0.21
CA PRO A 126 22.28 -3.52 0.69
C PRO A 126 22.08 -2.04 0.41
N HIS A 127 20.84 -1.62 0.41
CA HIS A 127 20.42 -0.24 0.22
C HIS A 127 19.41 0.18 1.27
N LYS A 128 19.30 1.49 1.50
CA LYS A 128 18.29 2.08 2.35
C LYS A 128 17.72 3.36 1.73
N VAL A 129 16.43 3.55 1.91
CA VAL A 129 15.70 4.72 1.43
C VAL A 129 14.98 5.34 2.62
N LEU A 130 15.37 6.54 3.00
CA LEU A 130 14.65 7.35 3.98
C LEU A 130 13.61 8.16 3.25
N ILE A 131 12.36 8.04 3.68
CA ILE A 131 11.22 8.78 3.15
C ILE A 131 10.63 9.60 4.30
N GLU A 132 10.68 10.91 4.18
CA GLU A 132 10.21 11.84 5.19
C GLU A 132 9.01 12.60 4.66
N LEU A 133 7.91 12.58 5.40
CA LEU A 133 6.72 13.35 5.10
C LEU A 133 6.90 14.76 5.65
N ALA A 134 6.79 15.76 4.81
CA ALA A 134 6.99 17.16 5.16
C ALA A 134 5.76 18.01 4.88
N ASP A 135 5.54 19.04 5.67
CA ASP A 135 4.56 20.07 5.39
C ASP A 135 5.04 21.01 4.27
N ALA A 136 4.19 21.95 3.87
CA ALA A 136 4.49 22.89 2.80
C ALA A 136 5.69 23.81 3.09
N ASN A 137 6.16 23.88 4.33
CA ASN A 137 7.33 24.66 4.74
C ASN A 137 8.54 23.77 5.10
N HIS A 138 8.56 22.53 4.58
CA HIS A 138 9.64 21.53 4.76
C HIS A 138 9.86 21.06 6.20
N ARG A 139 8.93 21.29 7.11
CA ARG A 139 8.99 20.71 8.44
C ARG A 139 8.60 19.25 8.37
N ILE A 140 9.47 18.37 8.85
CA ILE A 140 9.21 16.92 8.87
C ILE A 140 8.11 16.61 9.88
N LEU A 141 7.10 15.89 9.42
CA LEU A 141 5.93 15.47 10.18
C LEU A 141 6.02 13.99 10.60
N ASP A 142 6.55 13.16 9.72
CA ASP A 142 6.72 11.71 9.94
C ASP A 142 7.82 11.18 9.03
N ARG A 143 8.30 9.97 9.29
CA ARG A 143 9.36 9.35 8.49
C ARG A 143 9.26 7.83 8.47
N SER A 144 9.75 7.23 7.41
CA SER A 144 9.88 5.78 7.27
C SER A 144 11.21 5.45 6.60
N LEU A 145 11.85 4.36 7.05
CA LEU A 145 13.07 3.84 6.48
C LEU A 145 12.78 2.49 5.84
N VAL A 146 13.04 2.37 4.55
CA VAL A 146 12.94 1.12 3.78
C VAL A 146 14.34 0.59 3.52
N THR A 147 14.61 -0.64 3.92
CA THR A 147 15.89 -1.33 3.64
C THR A 147 15.65 -2.54 2.76
N PHE A 148 16.53 -2.79 1.80
CA PHE A 148 16.45 -3.93 0.89
C PHE A 148 17.82 -4.28 0.33
N VAL A 149 17.90 -5.42 -0.37
CA VAL A 149 19.11 -5.86 -1.04
C VAL A 149 18.82 -5.95 -2.53
N VAL A 150 19.62 -5.28 -3.35
CA VAL A 150 19.63 -5.47 -4.80
C VAL A 150 20.43 -6.73 -5.10
N PRO A 151 19.85 -7.75 -5.73
CA PRO A 151 20.57 -8.99 -6.02
C PRO A 151 21.64 -8.79 -7.08
N GLU A 152 22.70 -9.57 -7.02
CA GLU A 152 23.64 -9.67 -8.11
C GLU A 152 22.94 -10.22 -9.36
N LYS A 153 23.16 -9.57 -10.50
CA LYS A 153 22.69 -10.11 -11.77
C LYS A 153 23.49 -11.38 -12.07
N ASN A 154 22.85 -12.51 -12.05
CA ASN A 154 23.43 -13.71 -12.68
C ASN A 154 23.60 -13.39 -14.16
N VAL A 155 24.80 -12.99 -14.55
CA VAL A 155 25.19 -12.99 -15.96
C VAL A 155 25.22 -14.46 -16.35
N ALA A 156 24.10 -14.94 -16.88
CA ALA A 156 24.09 -16.26 -17.52
C ALA A 156 25.20 -16.22 -18.55
N GLU A 157 26.22 -17.04 -18.34
CA GLU A 157 27.33 -17.23 -19.27
C GLU A 157 26.69 -17.54 -20.63
N LYS A 158 26.92 -16.63 -21.57
CA LYS A 158 26.37 -16.76 -22.92
C LYS A 158 27.06 -17.95 -23.55
N PRO A 159 26.32 -19.00 -24.01
CA PRO A 159 26.87 -20.16 -24.65
C PRO A 159 27.67 -19.83 -25.90
#